data_62284fcef9e22d2d44962ca4bd186055
#
_entry.id   62284fcef9e22d2d44962ca4bd186055
#
_cell.length_a   1.000
_cell.length_b   1.000
_cell.length_c   1.000
_cell.angle_alpha   90.00
_cell.angle_beta   90.00
_cell.angle_gamma   90.00
#
_symmetry.space_group_name_H-M   'P 1'
#
loop_
_entity.id
_entity.type
_entity.pdbx_description
1 polymer ?
#
loop_
_entity_poly.entity_id
_entity_poly.type
_entity_poly.pdbx_seq_one_letter_code
_entity_poly.pdbx_strand_id
1 'polypeptide(L)'
;MLYIFMGPSCSGKSSAAEELKKLINVQIYTGKDYLRIVKNEYEAWEIFNEKLKEASNNKDLNSQSIVYIISEKNDVSKIQSLENAVTIKFTASLEIIKSRFSKRMKGNIPKPVEKMIERQLMDWKNIDVKLFVDTSVEEPDEVAKKVYDFALKICE
;
A
#
# COMPACT_ATOMS: atom_id res chain seq x y z
N MET A 1 -9.86 -4.41 10.13
CA MET A 1 -8.44 -3.98 10.27
C MET A 1 -8.04 -3.00 9.18
N LEU A 2 -6.98 -2.23 9.42
CA LEU A 2 -6.38 -1.35 8.42
C LEU A 2 -4.99 -1.85 8.05
N TYR A 3 -4.77 -2.07 6.77
CA TYR A 3 -3.46 -2.38 6.18
C TYR A 3 -3.00 -1.21 5.34
N ILE A 4 -1.78 -0.76 5.54
CA ILE A 4 -1.18 0.32 4.74
C ILE A 4 -0.03 -0.28 3.93
N PHE A 5 -0.25 -0.39 2.62
CA PHE A 5 0.74 -0.86 1.66
C PHE A 5 1.48 0.34 1.09
N MET A 6 2.75 0.46 1.39
CA MET A 6 3.55 1.61 1.01
C MET A 6 4.83 1.20 0.29
N GLY A 7 5.29 2.04 -0.61
CA GLY A 7 6.47 1.78 -1.41
C GLY A 7 6.38 2.42 -2.79
N PRO A 8 7.45 2.34 -3.59
CA PRO A 8 7.47 2.95 -4.91
C PRO A 8 6.41 2.36 -5.84
N SER A 9 6.07 3.09 -6.88
CA SER A 9 5.19 2.61 -7.94
C SER A 9 5.77 1.32 -8.56
N CYS A 10 4.91 0.43 -8.99
CA CYS A 10 5.30 -0.88 -9.56
C CYS A 10 6.09 -1.81 -8.62
N SER A 11 6.02 -1.59 -7.31
CA SER A 11 6.63 -2.49 -6.32
C SER A 11 5.75 -3.68 -5.91
N GLY A 12 4.60 -3.89 -6.58
CA GLY A 12 3.74 -5.05 -6.35
C GLY A 12 2.63 -4.87 -5.33
N LYS A 13 2.38 -3.65 -4.85
CA LYS A 13 1.35 -3.36 -3.84
C LYS A 13 -0.06 -3.76 -4.27
N SER A 14 -0.47 -3.34 -5.48
CA SER A 14 -1.82 -3.62 -5.99
C SER A 14 -2.07 -5.10 -6.22
N SER A 15 -1.09 -5.80 -6.76
CA SER A 15 -1.18 -7.25 -6.99
C SER A 15 -1.33 -8.02 -5.68
N ALA A 16 -0.56 -7.66 -4.66
CA ALA A 16 -0.66 -8.26 -3.33
C ALA A 16 -2.02 -7.94 -2.67
N ALA A 17 -2.55 -6.73 -2.83
CA ALA A 17 -3.86 -6.34 -2.31
C ALA A 17 -4.99 -7.17 -2.94
N GLU A 18 -4.93 -7.41 -4.25
CA GLU A 18 -5.91 -8.25 -4.95
C GLU A 18 -5.83 -9.72 -4.48
N GLU A 19 -4.64 -10.24 -4.23
CA GLU A 19 -4.49 -11.58 -3.66
C GLU A 19 -5.01 -11.64 -2.20
N LEU A 20 -4.75 -10.61 -1.39
CA LEU A 20 -5.27 -10.53 -0.02
C LEU A 20 -6.81 -10.52 0.01
N LYS A 21 -7.44 -9.87 -0.97
CA LYS A 21 -8.89 -9.83 -1.14
C LYS A 21 -9.52 -11.22 -1.32
N LYS A 22 -8.76 -12.20 -1.78
CA LYS A 22 -9.22 -13.60 -1.89
C LYS A 22 -9.23 -14.31 -0.53
N LEU A 23 -8.45 -13.82 0.45
CA LEU A 23 -8.32 -14.43 1.77
C LEU A 23 -9.25 -13.78 2.81
N ILE A 24 -9.48 -12.48 2.72
CA ILE A 24 -10.30 -11.71 3.67
C ILE A 24 -11.16 -10.68 2.95
N ASN A 25 -12.21 -10.22 3.63
CA ASN A 25 -13.07 -9.16 3.10
C ASN A 25 -12.35 -7.81 3.20
N VAL A 26 -11.84 -7.30 2.08
CA VAL A 26 -11.03 -6.07 2.00
C VAL A 26 -11.60 -5.11 0.98
N GLN A 27 -11.66 -3.83 1.35
CA GLN A 27 -11.86 -2.72 0.43
C GLN A 27 -10.51 -2.04 0.16
N ILE A 28 -10.17 -1.86 -1.13
CA ILE A 28 -8.87 -1.33 -1.55
C ILE A 28 -9.03 0.14 -1.98
N TYR A 29 -8.24 1.02 -1.40
CA TYR A 29 -8.12 2.43 -1.81
C TYR A 29 -6.68 2.71 -2.21
N THR A 30 -6.49 3.50 -3.26
CA THR A 30 -5.17 3.86 -3.77
C THR A 30 -5.02 5.38 -3.83
N GLY A 31 -3.95 5.90 -3.22
CA GLY A 31 -3.56 7.29 -3.33
C GLY A 31 -4.69 8.28 -3.01
N LYS A 32 -5.21 8.92 -4.04
CA LYS A 32 -6.24 9.97 -3.94
C LYS A 32 -7.65 9.49 -4.27
N ASP A 33 -7.93 8.21 -4.20
CA ASP A 33 -9.28 7.67 -4.43
C ASP A 33 -10.33 8.30 -3.50
N TYR A 34 -9.92 8.75 -2.31
CA TYR A 34 -10.81 9.43 -1.36
C TYR A 34 -11.44 10.72 -1.92
N LEU A 35 -10.82 11.33 -2.93
CA LEU A 35 -11.37 12.54 -3.58
C LEU A 35 -12.71 12.29 -4.31
N ARG A 36 -13.07 11.04 -4.51
CA ARG A 36 -14.35 10.64 -5.11
C ARG A 36 -15.50 10.62 -4.11
N ILE A 37 -15.23 10.74 -2.80
CA ILE A 37 -16.25 10.68 -1.75
C ILE A 37 -17.16 11.91 -1.80
N VAL A 38 -16.57 13.10 -1.81
CA VAL A 38 -17.26 14.40 -1.93
C VAL A 38 -16.41 15.37 -2.75
N LYS A 39 -17.02 16.45 -3.24
CA LYS A 39 -16.34 17.43 -4.09
C LYS A 39 -15.24 18.23 -3.37
N ASN A 40 -15.44 18.54 -2.08
CA ASN A 40 -14.47 19.29 -1.30
C ASN A 40 -13.35 18.36 -0.84
N GLU A 41 -12.11 18.66 -1.21
CA GLU A 41 -10.94 17.81 -0.92
C GLU A 41 -10.68 17.66 0.59
N TYR A 42 -10.78 18.74 1.35
CA TYR A 42 -10.59 18.69 2.80
C TYR A 42 -11.65 17.80 3.47
N GLU A 43 -12.91 18.00 3.09
CA GLU A 43 -14.02 17.21 3.61
C GLU A 43 -13.91 15.73 3.21
N ALA A 44 -13.49 15.45 1.97
CA ALA A 44 -13.24 14.10 1.49
C ALA A 44 -12.16 13.40 2.34
N TRP A 45 -11.08 14.10 2.65
CA TRP A 45 -10.01 13.58 3.50
C TRP A 45 -10.52 13.31 4.93
N GLU A 46 -11.28 14.23 5.52
CA GLU A 46 -11.85 14.05 6.88
C GLU A 46 -12.73 12.79 6.96
N ILE A 47 -13.61 12.59 6.00
CA ILE A 47 -14.49 11.41 5.93
C ILE A 47 -13.64 10.14 5.77
N PHE A 48 -12.68 10.15 4.88
CA PHE A 48 -11.78 9.01 4.63
C PHE A 48 -10.92 8.69 5.86
N ASN A 49 -10.36 9.70 6.50
CA ASN A 49 -9.55 9.54 7.70
C ASN A 49 -10.33 8.89 8.86
N GLU A 50 -11.59 9.28 9.07
CA GLU A 50 -12.45 8.62 10.05
C GLU A 50 -12.67 7.14 9.71
N LYS A 51 -12.89 6.83 8.44
CA LYS A 51 -13.00 5.44 7.96
C LYS A 51 -11.73 4.63 8.23
N LEU A 52 -10.56 5.23 8.00
CA LEU A 52 -9.27 4.60 8.30
C LEU A 52 -9.08 4.37 9.80
N LYS A 53 -9.47 5.34 10.65
CA LYS A 53 -9.40 5.21 12.11
C LYS A 53 -10.29 4.07 12.61
N GLU A 54 -11.52 3.99 12.15
CA GLU A 54 -12.45 2.91 12.50
C GLU A 54 -11.86 1.55 12.13
N ALA A 55 -11.33 1.42 10.91
CA ALA A 55 -10.70 0.19 10.45
C ALA A 55 -9.45 -0.17 11.28
N SER A 56 -8.62 0.83 11.65
CA SER A 56 -7.41 0.59 12.44
C SER A 56 -7.71 0.09 13.86
N ASN A 57 -8.83 0.52 14.43
CA ASN A 57 -9.25 0.12 15.77
C ASN A 57 -10.03 -1.21 15.80
N ASN A 58 -10.46 -1.69 14.64
CA ASN A 58 -11.18 -2.95 14.54
C ASN A 58 -10.23 -4.11 14.30
N LYS A 59 -10.15 -5.04 15.26
CA LYS A 59 -9.30 -6.23 15.18
C LYS A 59 -10.05 -7.48 14.69
N ASP A 60 -11.33 -7.36 14.36
CA ASP A 60 -12.10 -8.49 13.85
C ASP A 60 -11.78 -8.75 12.37
N LEU A 61 -11.12 -9.87 12.09
CA LEU A 61 -10.76 -10.30 10.75
C LEU A 61 -11.97 -10.70 9.89
N ASN A 62 -13.13 -10.98 10.51
CA ASN A 62 -14.35 -11.32 9.78
C ASN A 62 -15.12 -10.06 9.32
N SER A 63 -14.81 -8.91 9.90
CA SER A 63 -15.36 -7.63 9.45
C SER A 63 -14.64 -7.12 8.20
N GLN A 64 -15.25 -6.14 7.52
CA GLN A 64 -14.60 -5.52 6.37
C GLN A 64 -13.34 -4.77 6.80
N SER A 65 -12.21 -5.14 6.20
CA SER A 65 -10.93 -4.47 6.36
C SER A 65 -10.68 -3.47 5.23
N ILE A 66 -9.70 -2.61 5.42
CA ILE A 66 -9.26 -1.64 4.41
C ILE A 66 -7.78 -1.89 4.10
N VAL A 67 -7.44 -1.91 2.81
CA VAL A 67 -6.06 -1.73 2.33
C VAL A 67 -5.96 -0.34 1.72
N TYR A 68 -5.07 0.48 2.25
CA TYR A 68 -4.74 1.79 1.69
C TYR A 68 -3.34 1.73 1.07
N ILE A 69 -3.26 2.01 -0.23
CA ILE A 69 -2.02 1.91 -1.02
C ILE A 69 -1.43 3.29 -1.22
N ILE A 70 -0.18 3.48 -0.78
CA ILE A 70 0.56 4.75 -0.86
C ILE A 70 1.86 4.53 -1.66
N SER A 71 2.08 5.35 -2.70
CA SER A 71 3.30 5.33 -3.51
C SER A 71 4.21 6.54 -3.26
N GLU A 72 3.67 7.63 -2.73
CA GLU A 72 4.44 8.84 -2.43
C GLU A 72 4.71 8.95 -0.93
N LYS A 73 5.98 9.13 -0.58
CA LYS A 73 6.42 9.26 0.82
C LYS A 73 5.73 10.39 1.58
N ASN A 74 5.42 11.50 0.89
CA ASN A 74 4.77 12.65 1.49
C ASN A 74 3.38 12.33 2.08
N ASP A 75 2.72 11.29 1.60
CA ASP A 75 1.41 10.87 2.11
C ASP A 75 1.51 10.14 3.46
N VAL A 76 2.70 9.71 3.87
CA VAL A 76 2.91 9.02 5.16
C VAL A 76 2.55 9.92 6.34
N SER A 77 2.81 11.22 6.25
CA SER A 77 2.48 12.17 7.32
C SER A 77 0.98 12.21 7.66
N LYS A 78 0.13 11.94 6.68
CA LYS A 78 -1.33 11.92 6.85
C LYS A 78 -1.83 10.74 7.67
N ILE A 79 -1.04 9.67 7.76
CA ILE A 79 -1.45 8.41 8.41
C ILE A 79 -0.65 8.08 9.67
N GLN A 80 0.25 8.95 10.11
CA GLN A 80 1.11 8.72 11.29
C GLN A 80 0.32 8.52 12.59
N SER A 81 -0.88 9.09 12.70
CA SER A 81 -1.74 8.93 13.88
C SER A 81 -2.46 7.58 13.95
N LEU A 82 -2.33 6.74 12.93
CA LEU A 82 -3.01 5.44 12.84
C LEU A 82 -2.12 4.32 13.39
N GLU A 83 -1.80 4.39 14.67
CA GLU A 83 -0.82 3.50 15.34
C GLU A 83 -1.16 2.01 15.26
N ASN A 84 -2.45 1.67 15.22
CA ASN A 84 -2.91 0.29 15.14
C ASN A 84 -2.91 -0.28 13.71
N ALA A 85 -2.63 0.54 12.71
CA ALA A 85 -2.54 0.06 11.33
C ALA A 85 -1.40 -0.96 11.15
N VAL A 86 -1.64 -1.94 10.29
CA VAL A 86 -0.59 -2.87 9.84
C VAL A 86 0.12 -2.24 8.66
N THR A 87 1.33 -1.75 8.90
CA THR A 87 2.14 -1.08 7.87
C THR A 87 3.06 -2.07 7.18
N ILE A 88 3.00 -2.12 5.86
CA ILE A 88 3.80 -3.02 5.03
C ILE A 88 4.56 -2.20 4.00
N LYS A 89 5.89 -2.30 3.99
CA LYS A 89 6.73 -1.66 2.99
C LYS A 89 7.07 -2.65 1.88
N PHE A 90 6.74 -2.26 0.66
CA PHE A 90 7.05 -3.00 -0.55
C PHE A 90 8.30 -2.42 -1.22
N THR A 91 9.16 -3.28 -1.69
CA THR A 91 10.28 -2.92 -2.55
C THR A 91 10.44 -3.95 -3.67
N ALA A 92 11.24 -3.59 -4.65
CA ALA A 92 11.75 -4.49 -5.68
C ALA A 92 13.04 -3.89 -6.23
N SER A 93 13.82 -4.66 -6.97
CA SER A 93 15.00 -4.13 -7.63
C SER A 93 14.62 -3.05 -8.65
N LEU A 94 15.51 -2.07 -8.86
CA LEU A 94 15.31 -1.02 -9.85
C LEU A 94 15.00 -1.57 -11.25
N GLU A 95 15.70 -2.60 -11.67
CA GLU A 95 15.50 -3.25 -12.96
C GLU A 95 14.10 -3.86 -13.10
N ILE A 96 13.62 -4.53 -12.07
CA ILE A 96 12.28 -5.12 -12.05
C ILE A 96 11.21 -4.04 -12.09
N ILE A 97 11.37 -2.97 -11.32
CA ILE A 97 10.44 -1.84 -11.33
C ILE A 97 10.40 -1.19 -12.72
N LYS A 98 11.55 -0.93 -13.32
CA LYS A 98 11.63 -0.40 -14.69
C LYS A 98 10.96 -1.31 -15.70
N SER A 99 11.19 -2.61 -15.62
CA SER A 99 10.55 -3.60 -16.49
C SER A 99 9.03 -3.59 -16.37
N ARG A 100 8.50 -3.53 -15.15
CA ARG A 100 7.06 -3.45 -14.88
C ARG A 100 6.45 -2.15 -15.41
N PHE A 101 7.14 -1.02 -15.25
CA PHE A 101 6.72 0.27 -15.82
C PHE A 101 6.69 0.23 -17.34
N SER A 102 7.74 -0.31 -17.97
CA SER A 102 7.82 -0.45 -19.42
C SER A 102 6.64 -1.26 -19.98
N LYS A 103 6.30 -2.37 -19.33
CA LYS A 103 5.14 -3.19 -19.71
C LYS A 103 3.82 -2.41 -19.58
N ARG A 104 3.67 -1.65 -18.48
CA ARG A 104 2.45 -0.85 -18.23
C ARG A 104 2.30 0.28 -19.24
N MET A 105 3.40 0.92 -19.63
CA MET A 105 3.44 1.99 -20.63
C MET A 105 3.45 1.47 -22.07
N LYS A 106 3.61 0.18 -22.27
CA LYS A 106 3.73 -0.48 -23.58
C LYS A 106 4.89 0.09 -24.44
N GLY A 107 6.03 0.38 -23.82
CA GLY A 107 7.19 0.92 -24.53
C GLY A 107 8.30 1.40 -23.60
N ASN A 108 9.20 2.19 -24.15
CA ASN A 108 10.34 2.73 -23.42
C ASN A 108 9.91 3.74 -22.35
N ILE A 109 10.64 3.74 -21.23
CA ILE A 109 10.41 4.66 -20.14
C ILE A 109 11.10 6.00 -20.45
N PRO A 110 10.36 7.14 -20.46
CA PRO A 110 10.97 8.46 -20.58
C PRO A 110 11.92 8.77 -19.42
N LYS A 111 12.98 9.54 -19.66
CA LYS A 111 13.94 9.94 -18.62
C LYS A 111 13.32 10.54 -17.36
N PRO A 112 12.31 11.44 -17.44
CA PRO A 112 11.67 11.98 -16.23
C PRO A 112 11.00 10.89 -15.37
N VAL A 113 10.41 9.87 -15.99
CA VAL A 113 9.78 8.74 -15.30
C VAL A 113 10.85 7.87 -14.66
N GLU A 114 11.96 7.62 -15.33
CA GLU A 114 13.09 6.88 -14.79
C GLU A 114 13.66 7.55 -13.54
N LYS A 115 13.84 8.88 -13.56
CA LYS A 115 14.27 9.66 -12.39
C LYS A 115 13.27 9.61 -11.24
N MET A 116 11.97 9.63 -11.55
CA MET A 116 10.92 9.48 -10.55
C MET A 116 11.01 8.12 -9.86
N ILE A 117 11.21 7.05 -10.60
CA ILE A 117 11.36 5.69 -10.07
C ILE A 117 12.56 5.61 -9.12
N GLU A 118 13.70 6.14 -9.53
CA GLU A 118 14.92 6.17 -8.73
C GLU A 118 14.72 6.97 -7.42
N ARG A 119 14.08 8.14 -7.52
CA ARG A 119 13.73 8.98 -6.37
C ARG A 119 12.82 8.23 -5.39
N GLN A 120 11.75 7.61 -5.87
CA GLN A 120 10.83 6.86 -5.02
C GLN A 120 11.53 5.73 -4.28
N LEU A 121 12.42 4.98 -4.93
CA LEU A 121 13.21 3.93 -4.28
C LEU A 121 14.07 4.48 -3.15
N MET A 122 14.69 5.64 -3.34
CA MET A 122 15.49 6.30 -2.31
C MET A 122 14.62 6.80 -1.14
N ASP A 123 13.48 7.41 -1.45
CA ASP A 123 12.58 7.98 -0.46
C ASP A 123 12.06 6.94 0.54
N TRP A 124 11.83 5.71 0.08
CA TRP A 124 11.26 4.64 0.91
C TRP A 124 12.29 3.85 1.72
N LYS A 125 13.60 4.07 1.56
CA LYS A 125 14.64 3.26 2.19
C LYS A 125 14.58 3.22 3.72
N ASN A 126 14.31 4.35 4.37
CA ASN A 126 14.44 4.54 5.82
C ASN A 126 13.08 4.69 6.53
N ILE A 127 12.02 4.13 5.98
CA ILE A 127 10.69 4.17 6.58
C ILE A 127 10.50 2.93 7.46
N ASP A 128 10.20 3.15 8.75
CA ASP A 128 9.88 2.07 9.69
C ASP A 128 8.49 1.51 9.41
N VAL A 129 8.40 0.19 9.38
CA VAL A 129 7.17 -0.54 9.12
C VAL A 129 7.09 -1.81 9.97
N LYS A 130 5.89 -2.35 10.13
CA LYS A 130 5.68 -3.62 10.85
C LYS A 130 6.07 -4.85 10.01
N LEU A 131 6.00 -4.74 8.70
CA LEU A 131 6.31 -5.83 7.78
C LEU A 131 7.01 -5.32 6.53
N PHE A 132 8.02 -6.06 6.08
CA PHE A 132 8.78 -5.74 4.87
C PHE A 132 8.58 -6.82 3.80
N VAL A 133 8.42 -6.40 2.55
CA VAL A 133 8.19 -7.27 1.40
C VAL A 133 9.10 -6.86 0.24
N ASP A 134 9.82 -7.83 -0.32
CA ASP A 134 10.60 -7.67 -1.55
C ASP A 134 9.97 -8.50 -2.68
N THR A 135 9.27 -7.83 -3.59
CA THR A 135 8.59 -8.50 -4.71
C THR A 135 9.51 -8.87 -5.87
N SER A 136 10.82 -8.65 -5.73
CA SER A 136 11.82 -9.26 -6.60
C SER A 136 11.92 -10.78 -6.38
N VAL A 137 11.58 -11.24 -5.17
CA VAL A 137 11.71 -12.65 -4.75
C VAL A 137 10.41 -13.27 -4.22
N GLU A 138 9.46 -12.46 -3.77
CA GLU A 138 8.17 -12.91 -3.23
C GLU A 138 7.05 -12.69 -4.27
N GLU A 139 6.27 -13.72 -4.55
CA GLU A 139 5.10 -13.65 -5.44
C GLU A 139 3.90 -13.01 -4.71
N PRO A 140 2.91 -12.44 -5.44
CA PRO A 140 1.78 -11.74 -4.84
C PRO A 140 0.95 -12.59 -3.85
N ASP A 141 0.73 -13.86 -4.14
CA ASP A 141 0.01 -14.80 -3.27
C ASP A 141 0.78 -15.11 -1.98
N GLU A 142 2.11 -15.27 -2.08
CA GLU A 142 3.00 -15.45 -0.93
C GLU A 142 2.97 -14.22 -0.03
N VAL A 143 3.01 -13.02 -0.61
CA VAL A 143 2.92 -11.76 0.12
C VAL A 143 1.58 -11.64 0.84
N ALA A 144 0.49 -11.92 0.15
CA ALA A 144 -0.85 -11.88 0.74
C ALA A 144 -0.97 -12.82 1.94
N LYS A 145 -0.45 -14.05 1.82
CA LYS A 145 -0.42 -15.00 2.93
C LYS A 145 0.42 -14.51 4.09
N LYS A 146 1.59 -13.95 3.82
CA LYS A 146 2.48 -13.35 4.83
C LYS A 146 1.78 -12.23 5.61
N VAL A 147 1.06 -11.37 4.92
CA VAL A 147 0.27 -10.29 5.54
C VAL A 147 -0.86 -10.86 6.38
N TYR A 148 -1.57 -11.83 5.87
CA TYR A 148 -2.66 -12.51 6.59
C TYR A 148 -2.15 -13.20 7.87
N ASP A 149 -1.08 -13.98 7.79
CA ASP A 149 -0.48 -14.68 8.94
C ASP A 149 0.00 -13.68 10.01
N PHE A 150 0.55 -12.54 9.58
CA PHE A 150 0.94 -11.47 10.48
C PHE A 150 -0.28 -10.85 11.19
N ALA A 151 -1.36 -10.62 10.45
CA ALA A 151 -2.60 -10.09 11.03
C ALA A 151 -3.21 -11.04 12.06
N LEU A 152 -3.20 -12.34 11.80
CA LEU A 152 -3.65 -13.36 12.77
C LEU A 152 -2.89 -13.25 14.09
N LYS A 153 -1.59 -13.10 14.05
CA LYS A 153 -0.75 -12.96 15.27
C LYS A 153 -1.04 -11.71 16.09
N ILE A 154 -1.44 -10.62 15.42
CA ILE A 154 -1.81 -9.36 16.11
C ILE A 154 -3.18 -9.50 16.80
N CYS A 155 -4.07 -10.33 16.27
CA CYS A 155 -5.41 -10.53 16.79
C CYS A 155 -5.46 -11.53 17.96
N GLU A 156 -4.40 -12.31 18.14
CA GLU A 156 -4.24 -13.19 19.30
C GLU A 156 -3.90 -12.39 20.58
#